data_63a068fa4d85bb9fa6fc003bba46f2bc
#
_entry.id   63a068fa4d85bb9fa6fc003bba46f2bc
#
_cell.length_a   1.000
_cell.length_b   1.000
_cell.length_c   1.000
_cell.angle_alpha   90.00
_cell.angle_beta   90.00
_cell.angle_gamma   90.00
#
_symmetry.space_group_name_H-M   'P 1'
#
loop_
_entity.id
_entity.type
_entity.pdbx_description
1 polymer ?
#
loop_
_entity_poly.entity_id
_entity_poly.type
_entity_poly.pdbx_seq_one_letter_code
_entity_poly.pdbx_strand_id
1 'polypeptide(L)'
;MKQFNEELLTSDWRKNRPEKYGLTMTDKKTIDKHERLLPPELIEGKSILDIGSYISQTGDWCLNNGAAKYTGVEVIKDFADKGFELMEKYHAGENWNVINTSIEDYFANHNEKYDIIFCWGVLFSQMDHAWFIKNLTDRADRITINGRHPKVMWNDNQHEISDTLWRKFEYDIPYQEWQVNEMTQTAEKNASVRVTSAHTSMKAVQLLMESNGFVSSTESYDYFKKVMPEDIGMFRERDKVGFFVLECTRDSSAKKPNLFNEMVNEPEVWNEKRIDWS
;
A
#
# COMPACT_ATOMS: atom_id res chain seq x y z
N MET A 1 19.71 13.72 -9.12
CA MET A 1 18.84 12.58 -8.79
C MET A 1 19.43 11.33 -9.43
N LYS A 2 19.76 10.33 -8.66
CA LYS A 2 20.22 9.04 -9.19
C LYS A 2 18.97 8.21 -9.55
N GLN A 3 19.01 7.53 -10.68
CA GLN A 3 17.92 6.68 -11.14
C GLN A 3 18.09 5.26 -10.61
N PHE A 4 17.07 4.43 -10.77
CA PHE A 4 17.14 3.00 -10.51
C PHE A 4 18.25 2.32 -11.32
N ASN A 5 18.82 1.28 -10.76
CA ASN A 5 19.59 0.34 -11.56
C ASN A 5 18.68 -0.38 -12.57
N GLU A 6 19.10 -0.43 -13.81
CA GLU A 6 18.26 -0.89 -14.94
C GLU A 6 17.67 -2.29 -14.71
N GLU A 7 18.44 -3.21 -14.15
CA GLU A 7 17.98 -4.58 -13.90
C GLU A 7 16.86 -4.63 -12.85
N LEU A 8 16.91 -3.79 -11.80
CA LEU A 8 15.85 -3.68 -10.81
C LEU A 8 14.58 -3.06 -11.40
N LEU A 9 14.76 -2.12 -12.32
CA LEU A 9 13.64 -1.46 -12.98
C LEU A 9 12.98 -2.36 -14.04
N THR A 10 13.80 -3.09 -14.82
CA THR A 10 13.37 -3.87 -15.99
C THR A 10 13.37 -5.37 -15.76
N SER A 11 13.47 -5.85 -14.52
CA SER A 11 13.67 -7.26 -14.19
C SER A 11 12.74 -8.19 -14.99
N ASP A 12 13.30 -9.28 -15.51
CA ASP A 12 12.61 -10.26 -16.37
C ASP A 12 11.36 -10.90 -15.72
N TRP A 13 11.23 -10.80 -14.42
CA TRP A 13 10.03 -11.18 -13.68
C TRP A 13 8.75 -10.51 -14.20
N ARG A 14 8.85 -9.29 -14.72
CA ARG A 14 7.71 -8.59 -15.33
C ARG A 14 7.40 -9.11 -16.73
N LYS A 15 8.41 -9.49 -17.48
CA LYS A 15 8.24 -10.02 -18.85
C LYS A 15 7.58 -11.40 -18.89
N ASN A 16 7.81 -12.21 -17.86
CA ASN A 16 7.26 -13.56 -17.76
C ASN A 16 5.92 -13.64 -16.99
N ARG A 17 5.44 -12.52 -16.46
CA ARG A 17 4.11 -12.50 -15.86
C ARG A 17 3.07 -12.54 -16.98
N PRO A 18 2.13 -13.50 -16.96
CA PRO A 18 1.08 -13.54 -17.96
C PRO A 18 0.35 -12.18 -18.00
N GLU A 19 0.10 -11.64 -19.18
CA GLU A 19 -0.65 -10.39 -19.42
C GLU A 19 -1.97 -10.32 -18.65
N LYS A 20 -2.52 -11.48 -18.32
CA LYS A 20 -3.73 -11.67 -17.52
C LYS A 20 -3.72 -10.94 -16.17
N TYR A 21 -2.57 -10.67 -15.56
CA TYR A 21 -2.50 -9.99 -14.26
C TYR A 21 -2.24 -8.49 -14.34
N GLY A 22 -2.05 -7.97 -15.56
CA GLY A 22 -2.21 -6.55 -15.88
C GLY A 22 -1.42 -5.51 -15.06
N LEU A 23 -0.41 -5.92 -14.32
CA LEU A 23 0.43 -5.04 -13.51
C LEU A 23 1.78 -4.79 -14.20
N THR A 24 1.76 -4.49 -15.47
CA THR A 24 2.92 -3.87 -16.12
C THR A 24 2.93 -2.40 -15.73
N MET A 25 3.43 -2.09 -14.53
CA MET A 25 3.93 -0.74 -14.33
C MET A 25 5.07 -0.56 -15.34
N THR A 26 4.95 0.42 -16.21
CA THR A 26 6.07 0.80 -17.07
C THR A 26 7.17 1.38 -16.18
N ASP A 27 8.41 1.30 -16.61
CA ASP A 27 9.56 1.84 -15.90
C ASP A 27 9.33 3.29 -15.47
N LYS A 28 8.78 4.11 -16.37
CA LYS A 28 8.41 5.49 -16.06
C LYS A 28 7.46 5.61 -14.86
N LYS A 29 6.47 4.76 -14.76
CA LYS A 29 5.47 4.77 -13.67
C LYS A 29 6.10 4.40 -12.33
N THR A 30 7.06 3.47 -12.34
CA THR A 30 7.80 3.12 -11.13
C THR A 30 8.65 4.30 -10.67
N ILE A 31 9.31 4.99 -11.60
CA ILE A 31 10.07 6.21 -11.31
C ILE A 31 9.14 7.29 -10.75
N ASP A 32 8.08 7.65 -11.48
CA ASP A 32 7.13 8.69 -11.06
C ASP A 32 6.54 8.43 -9.66
N LYS A 33 6.26 7.15 -9.34
CA LYS A 33 5.78 6.75 -8.01
C LYS A 33 6.82 7.07 -6.93
N HIS A 34 8.07 6.66 -7.13
CA HIS A 34 9.11 6.86 -6.13
C HIS A 34 9.52 8.32 -6.02
N GLU A 35 9.63 9.04 -7.14
CA GLU A 35 9.88 10.49 -7.13
C GLU A 35 8.82 11.25 -6.34
N ARG A 36 7.56 10.82 -6.42
CA ARG A 36 6.47 11.48 -5.71
C ARG A 36 6.38 11.12 -4.24
N LEU A 37 6.51 9.83 -3.90
CA LEU A 37 6.26 9.33 -2.55
C LEU A 37 7.51 9.28 -1.68
N LEU A 38 8.67 9.15 -2.29
CA LEU A 38 9.98 9.05 -1.65
C LEU A 38 10.99 9.94 -2.37
N PRO A 39 10.73 11.26 -2.47
CA PRO A 39 11.66 12.17 -3.12
C PRO A 39 13.00 12.21 -2.38
N PRO A 40 14.12 12.46 -3.05
CA PRO A 40 15.47 12.42 -2.45
C PRO A 40 15.59 13.26 -1.18
N GLU A 41 15.04 14.46 -1.17
CA GLU A 41 15.07 15.37 -0.02
C GLU A 41 14.33 14.82 1.22
N LEU A 42 13.41 13.87 1.03
CA LEU A 42 12.71 13.21 2.12
C LEU A 42 13.52 12.05 2.72
N ILE A 43 14.25 11.32 1.85
CA ILE A 43 14.88 10.04 2.24
C ILE A 43 16.37 10.16 2.54
N GLU A 44 17.03 11.26 2.16
CA GLU A 44 18.45 11.48 2.43
C GLU A 44 18.75 11.37 3.93
N GLY A 45 19.70 10.51 4.29
CA GLY A 45 20.10 10.26 5.67
C GLY A 45 19.08 9.50 6.52
N LYS A 46 17.98 9.00 5.93
CA LYS A 46 16.88 8.34 6.65
C LYS A 46 17.00 6.82 6.66
N SER A 47 16.40 6.22 7.68
CA SER A 47 16.18 4.79 7.78
C SER A 47 14.79 4.43 7.26
N ILE A 48 14.74 3.49 6.31
CA ILE A 48 13.52 3.10 5.59
C ILE A 48 13.17 1.65 5.88
N LEU A 49 11.92 1.39 6.26
CA LEU A 49 11.32 0.05 6.27
C LEU A 49 10.35 -0.08 5.10
N ASP A 50 10.58 -1.06 4.24
CA ASP A 50 9.74 -1.37 3.08
C ASP A 50 8.99 -2.69 3.32
N ILE A 51 7.68 -2.60 3.50
CA ILE A 51 6.80 -3.73 3.79
C ILE A 51 6.19 -4.25 2.50
N GLY A 52 6.44 -5.52 2.18
CA GLY A 52 6.14 -6.12 0.89
C GLY A 52 7.16 -5.65 -0.16
N SER A 53 8.43 -5.79 0.17
CA SER A 53 9.54 -5.19 -0.60
C SER A 53 9.72 -5.79 -2.01
N TYR A 54 9.03 -6.91 -2.31
CA TYR A 54 9.15 -7.59 -3.60
C TYR A 54 10.62 -7.92 -3.89
N ILE A 55 11.18 -7.44 -4.99
CA ILE A 55 12.61 -7.58 -5.35
C ILE A 55 13.44 -6.37 -4.92
N SER A 56 13.00 -5.62 -3.92
CA SER A 56 13.70 -4.46 -3.33
C SER A 56 13.93 -3.27 -4.26
N GLN A 57 13.00 -3.02 -5.20
CA GLN A 57 13.07 -1.83 -6.05
C GLN A 57 13.07 -0.52 -5.24
N THR A 58 12.26 -0.45 -4.17
CA THR A 58 12.26 0.71 -3.28
C THR A 58 13.61 0.88 -2.58
N GLY A 59 14.27 -0.24 -2.22
CA GLY A 59 15.60 -0.21 -1.61
C GLY A 59 16.65 0.40 -2.53
N ASP A 60 16.67 -0.04 -3.79
CA ASP A 60 17.57 0.50 -4.81
C ASP A 60 17.37 2.03 -4.99
N TRP A 61 16.10 2.46 -5.09
CA TRP A 61 15.78 3.88 -5.16
C TRP A 61 16.28 4.64 -3.93
N CYS A 62 15.99 4.15 -2.73
CA CYS A 62 16.33 4.83 -1.48
C CYS A 62 17.86 4.96 -1.31
N LEU A 63 18.61 3.88 -1.49
CA LEU A 63 20.06 3.91 -1.33
C LEU A 63 20.74 4.76 -2.41
N ASN A 64 20.31 4.66 -3.66
CA ASN A 64 20.79 5.54 -4.73
C ASN A 64 20.55 7.03 -4.44
N ASN A 65 19.57 7.37 -3.63
CA ASN A 65 19.22 8.74 -3.27
C ASN A 65 19.57 9.10 -1.81
N GLY A 66 20.50 8.37 -1.20
CA GLY A 66 21.16 8.78 0.04
C GLY A 66 20.50 8.32 1.33
N ALA A 67 19.58 7.35 1.29
CA ALA A 67 19.08 6.75 2.53
C ALA A 67 20.23 6.16 3.35
N ALA A 68 20.19 6.37 4.67
CA ALA A 68 21.21 5.85 5.59
C ALA A 68 21.05 4.36 5.89
N LYS A 69 19.81 3.85 5.78
CA LYS A 69 19.50 2.44 6.01
C LYS A 69 18.25 2.05 5.23
N TYR A 70 18.26 0.84 4.69
CA TYR A 70 17.08 0.21 4.12
C TYR A 70 16.84 -1.17 4.72
N THR A 71 15.58 -1.49 5.03
CA THR A 71 15.14 -2.84 5.42
C THR A 71 13.91 -3.22 4.62
N GLY A 72 14.02 -4.26 3.80
CA GLY A 72 12.90 -4.85 3.06
C GLY A 72 12.37 -6.09 3.77
N VAL A 73 11.04 -6.21 3.89
CA VAL A 73 10.36 -7.40 4.42
C VAL A 73 9.50 -7.99 3.31
N GLU A 74 9.75 -9.25 2.97
CA GLU A 74 9.04 -9.96 1.90
C GLU A 74 8.75 -11.41 2.31
N VAL A 75 7.47 -11.79 2.23
CA VAL A 75 7.03 -13.13 2.63
C VAL A 75 7.31 -14.19 1.57
N ILE A 76 7.30 -13.80 0.29
CA ILE A 76 7.54 -14.73 -0.82
C ILE A 76 9.05 -14.92 -1.00
N LYS A 77 9.52 -16.13 -0.67
CA LYS A 77 10.94 -16.45 -0.66
C LYS A 77 11.65 -16.11 -1.97
N ASP A 78 11.08 -16.47 -3.11
CA ASP A 78 11.70 -16.22 -4.42
C ASP A 78 11.91 -14.73 -4.70
N PHE A 79 11.00 -13.87 -4.21
CA PHE A 79 11.13 -12.44 -4.34
C PHE A 79 12.17 -11.88 -3.36
N ALA A 80 12.18 -12.38 -2.14
CA ALA A 80 13.17 -11.98 -1.13
C ALA A 80 14.58 -12.37 -1.58
N ASP A 81 14.78 -13.61 -2.05
CA ASP A 81 16.05 -14.09 -2.55
C ASP A 81 16.54 -13.25 -3.74
N LYS A 82 15.65 -12.95 -4.69
CA LYS A 82 16.00 -12.10 -5.84
C LYS A 82 16.30 -10.66 -5.40
N GLY A 83 15.54 -10.14 -4.46
CA GLY A 83 15.80 -8.83 -3.86
C GLY A 83 17.18 -8.79 -3.20
N PHE A 84 17.50 -9.80 -2.40
CA PHE A 84 18.83 -9.93 -1.78
C PHE A 84 19.97 -9.98 -2.81
N GLU A 85 19.83 -10.82 -3.85
CA GLU A 85 20.82 -10.93 -4.94
C GLU A 85 21.08 -9.56 -5.61
N LEU A 86 20.02 -8.83 -5.93
CA LEU A 86 20.14 -7.55 -6.61
C LEU A 86 20.71 -6.45 -5.69
N MET A 87 20.32 -6.44 -4.43
CA MET A 87 20.87 -5.51 -3.45
C MET A 87 22.36 -5.78 -3.20
N GLU A 88 22.75 -7.04 -3.06
CA GLU A 88 24.17 -7.41 -2.93
C GLU A 88 25.00 -7.00 -4.16
N LYS A 89 24.40 -7.14 -5.34
CA LYS A 89 25.07 -6.78 -6.59
C LYS A 89 25.32 -5.27 -6.73
N TYR A 90 24.35 -4.44 -6.33
CA TYR A 90 24.38 -3.01 -6.62
C TYR A 90 24.70 -2.13 -5.40
N HIS A 91 24.51 -2.65 -4.20
CA HIS A 91 24.65 -1.93 -2.93
C HIS A 91 25.54 -2.64 -1.92
N ALA A 92 26.47 -3.50 -2.40
CA ALA A 92 27.42 -4.18 -1.53
C ALA A 92 28.18 -3.18 -0.65
N GLY A 93 28.18 -3.43 0.66
CA GLY A 93 28.83 -2.55 1.64
C GLY A 93 28.02 -1.34 2.11
N GLU A 94 26.83 -1.12 1.55
CA GLU A 94 25.86 -0.16 2.10
C GLU A 94 25.04 -0.79 3.23
N ASN A 95 24.30 0.01 3.97
CA ASN A 95 23.52 -0.45 5.13
C ASN A 95 22.11 -0.86 4.72
N TRP A 96 21.95 -2.09 4.28
CA TRP A 96 20.67 -2.65 3.90
C TRP A 96 20.46 -4.08 4.41
N ASN A 97 19.21 -4.50 4.46
CA ASN A 97 18.81 -5.88 4.73
C ASN A 97 17.52 -6.24 3.96
N VAL A 98 17.41 -7.49 3.53
CA VAL A 98 16.18 -8.08 2.98
C VAL A 98 15.84 -9.31 3.80
N ILE A 99 14.68 -9.31 4.43
CA ILE A 99 14.26 -10.33 5.40
C ILE A 99 13.08 -11.11 4.80
N ASN A 100 13.29 -12.41 4.58
CA ASN A 100 12.20 -13.29 4.17
C ASN A 100 11.40 -13.76 5.39
N THR A 101 10.30 -13.10 5.66
CA THR A 101 9.43 -13.42 6.80
C THR A 101 8.02 -12.85 6.58
N SER A 102 7.03 -13.33 7.34
CA SER A 102 5.72 -12.70 7.41
C SER A 102 5.82 -11.36 8.15
N ILE A 103 4.86 -10.47 7.91
CA ILE A 103 4.82 -9.19 8.62
C ILE A 103 4.52 -9.36 10.10
N GLU A 104 3.72 -10.36 10.42
CA GLU A 104 3.36 -10.73 11.79
C GLU A 104 4.61 -11.18 12.57
N ASP A 105 5.40 -12.08 11.98
CA ASP A 105 6.64 -12.56 12.59
C ASP A 105 7.68 -11.45 12.65
N TYR A 106 7.74 -10.59 11.62
CA TYR A 106 8.63 -9.43 11.65
C TYR A 106 8.31 -8.53 12.85
N PHE A 107 7.07 -8.11 13.00
CA PHE A 107 6.69 -7.24 14.11
C PHE A 107 6.78 -7.89 15.49
N ALA A 108 6.63 -9.22 15.57
CA ALA A 108 6.81 -9.95 16.81
C ALA A 108 8.28 -10.01 17.27
N ASN A 109 9.22 -10.08 16.33
CA ASN A 109 10.62 -10.31 16.62
C ASN A 109 11.52 -9.07 16.49
N HIS A 110 11.01 -7.98 15.88
CA HIS A 110 11.77 -6.76 15.63
C HIS A 110 11.03 -5.53 16.15
N ASN A 111 11.71 -4.76 17.00
CA ASN A 111 11.19 -3.53 17.61
C ASN A 111 11.93 -2.27 17.14
N GLU A 112 12.67 -2.38 16.05
CA GLU A 112 13.40 -1.25 15.48
C GLU A 112 12.47 -0.10 15.10
N LYS A 113 13.02 1.12 15.25
CA LYS A 113 12.38 2.35 14.76
C LYS A 113 12.99 2.75 13.44
N TYR A 114 12.16 3.31 12.60
CA TYR A 114 12.54 3.84 11.29
C TYR A 114 12.06 5.27 11.16
N ASP A 115 12.72 6.05 10.33
CA ASP A 115 12.24 7.39 10.00
C ASP A 115 11.00 7.30 9.13
N ILE A 116 11.00 6.36 8.18
CA ILE A 116 9.93 6.20 7.18
C ILE A 116 9.57 4.72 7.04
N ILE A 117 8.28 4.43 7.00
CA ILE A 117 7.75 3.14 6.54
C ILE A 117 7.07 3.35 5.19
N PHE A 118 7.46 2.53 4.21
CA PHE A 118 6.81 2.41 2.92
C PHE A 118 6.06 1.09 2.88
N CYS A 119 4.73 1.14 2.71
CA CYS A 119 3.85 -0.03 2.72
C CYS A 119 3.00 -0.01 1.45
N TRP A 120 3.48 -0.68 0.40
CA TRP A 120 2.83 -0.67 -0.89
C TRP A 120 2.33 -2.04 -1.31
N GLY A 121 1.02 -2.16 -1.52
CA GLY A 121 0.40 -3.40 -2.00
C GLY A 121 0.18 -4.46 -0.92
N VAL A 122 0.24 -4.11 0.36
CA VAL A 122 0.17 -5.06 1.48
C VAL A 122 -1.08 -4.92 2.33
N LEU A 123 -1.59 -3.70 2.52
CA LEU A 123 -2.71 -3.45 3.45
C LEU A 123 -3.91 -4.37 3.20
N PHE A 124 -4.26 -4.62 1.95
CA PHE A 124 -5.41 -5.46 1.61
C PHE A 124 -5.20 -6.95 1.90
N SER A 125 -3.97 -7.39 2.17
CA SER A 125 -3.67 -8.77 2.61
C SER A 125 -3.71 -8.92 4.14
N GLN A 126 -3.83 -7.81 4.87
CA GLN A 126 -3.89 -7.80 6.33
C GLN A 126 -5.34 -7.97 6.81
N MET A 127 -5.55 -8.89 7.73
CA MET A 127 -6.88 -9.18 8.27
C MET A 127 -7.28 -8.21 9.37
N ASP A 128 -6.34 -7.80 10.20
CA ASP A 128 -6.52 -6.86 11.31
C ASP A 128 -5.81 -5.54 10.99
N HIS A 129 -6.54 -4.64 10.36
CA HIS A 129 -6.02 -3.33 10.01
C HIS A 129 -5.67 -2.48 11.23
N ALA A 130 -6.41 -2.63 12.34
CA ALA A 130 -6.13 -1.87 13.55
C ALA A 130 -4.79 -2.29 14.16
N TRP A 131 -4.58 -3.60 14.30
CA TRP A 131 -3.31 -4.16 14.75
C TRP A 131 -2.16 -3.78 13.80
N PHE A 132 -2.37 -3.91 12.49
CA PHE A 132 -1.35 -3.60 11.50
C PHE A 132 -0.93 -2.14 11.56
N ILE A 133 -1.88 -1.21 11.50
CA ILE A 133 -1.63 0.23 11.56
C ILE A 133 -0.98 0.61 12.90
N LYS A 134 -1.42 0.03 14.01
CA LYS A 134 -0.77 0.25 15.32
C LYS A 134 0.71 -0.13 15.28
N ASN A 135 1.06 -1.27 14.68
CA ASN A 135 2.45 -1.69 14.54
C ASN A 135 3.28 -0.78 13.65
N LEU A 136 2.71 -0.25 12.57
CA LEU A 136 3.38 0.75 11.73
C LEU A 136 3.63 2.04 12.51
N THR A 137 2.58 2.57 13.16
CA THR A 137 2.65 3.83 13.89
C THR A 137 3.55 3.76 15.12
N ASP A 138 3.73 2.60 15.71
CA ASP A 138 4.68 2.42 16.81
C ASP A 138 6.14 2.46 16.34
N ARG A 139 6.41 2.29 15.04
CA ARG A 139 7.76 2.10 14.51
C ARG A 139 8.29 3.23 13.63
N ALA A 140 7.46 4.17 13.22
CA ALA A 140 7.92 5.30 12.42
C ALA A 140 7.14 6.58 12.72
N ASP A 141 7.71 7.70 12.28
CA ASP A 141 7.05 9.00 12.35
C ASP A 141 6.46 9.43 11.00
N ARG A 142 6.83 8.74 9.92
CA ARG A 142 6.24 8.91 8.60
C ARG A 142 5.91 7.56 7.97
N ILE A 143 4.71 7.45 7.42
CA ILE A 143 4.20 6.23 6.81
C ILE A 143 3.56 6.58 5.47
N THR A 144 4.01 5.93 4.40
CA THR A 144 3.31 5.94 3.12
C THR A 144 2.62 4.60 2.95
N ILE A 145 1.31 4.59 2.83
CA ILE A 145 0.50 3.39 2.74
C ILE A 145 -0.49 3.47 1.60
N ASN A 146 -0.64 2.38 0.84
CA ASN A 146 -1.73 2.25 -0.10
C ASN A 146 -2.67 1.11 0.26
N GLY A 147 -3.91 1.25 -0.15
CA GLY A 147 -4.93 0.23 0.02
C GLY A 147 -5.84 0.14 -1.20
N ARG A 148 -6.74 -0.83 -1.15
CA ARG A 148 -7.79 -1.01 -2.15
C ARG A 148 -9.13 -0.61 -1.55
N HIS A 149 -9.89 0.17 -2.29
CA HIS A 149 -11.27 0.44 -1.92
C HIS A 149 -12.13 -0.85 -1.93
N PRO A 150 -13.15 -0.92 -1.08
CA PRO A 150 -14.05 -2.07 -1.00
C PRO A 150 -14.76 -2.39 -2.31
N LYS A 151 -15.01 -3.68 -2.57
CA LYS A 151 -15.72 -4.13 -3.80
C LYS A 151 -17.18 -3.69 -3.87
N VAL A 152 -17.81 -3.36 -2.76
CA VAL A 152 -19.16 -2.80 -2.78
C VAL A 152 -19.25 -1.59 -3.71
N MET A 153 -18.12 -0.92 -3.92
CA MET A 153 -17.97 0.17 -4.87
C MET A 153 -17.86 -0.30 -6.34
N TRP A 154 -17.89 -1.61 -6.61
CA TRP A 154 -17.54 -2.21 -7.92
C TRP A 154 -18.59 -3.19 -8.42
N ASN A 155 -19.80 -3.07 -8.04
CA ASN A 155 -20.81 -4.04 -8.41
C ASN A 155 -20.95 -4.07 -9.95
N ASP A 156 -20.53 -5.20 -10.57
CA ASP A 156 -20.66 -5.48 -11.99
C ASP A 156 -22.12 -5.47 -12.49
N ASN A 157 -23.07 -5.42 -11.58
CA ASN A 157 -24.50 -5.39 -11.86
C ASN A 157 -25.03 -3.96 -12.02
N GLN A 158 -24.41 -3.17 -12.92
CA GLN A 158 -25.02 -2.02 -13.60
C GLN A 158 -25.76 -0.96 -12.75
N HIS A 159 -25.58 -0.91 -11.46
CA HIS A 159 -26.00 0.25 -10.71
C HIS A 159 -24.87 1.28 -10.76
N GLU A 160 -25.02 2.24 -11.65
CA GLU A 160 -24.22 3.45 -11.66
C GLU A 160 -24.32 4.08 -10.26
N ILE A 161 -23.31 3.78 -9.42
CA ILE A 161 -23.11 4.56 -8.22
C ILE A 161 -22.85 5.99 -8.71
N SER A 162 -23.72 6.93 -8.35
CA SER A 162 -23.54 8.32 -8.77
C SER A 162 -22.16 8.82 -8.35
N ASP A 163 -21.54 9.66 -9.15
CA ASP A 163 -20.23 10.27 -8.82
C ASP A 163 -20.21 10.88 -7.43
N THR A 164 -21.34 11.39 -6.96
CA THR A 164 -21.49 11.97 -5.63
C THR A 164 -21.38 10.90 -4.54
N LEU A 165 -22.03 9.75 -4.71
CA LEU A 165 -21.95 8.64 -3.75
C LEU A 165 -20.56 8.00 -3.77
N TRP A 166 -19.95 7.86 -4.95
CA TRP A 166 -18.57 7.39 -5.10
C TRP A 166 -17.60 8.27 -4.33
N ARG A 167 -17.69 9.59 -4.47
CA ARG A 167 -16.84 10.53 -3.72
C ARG A 167 -17.02 10.42 -2.21
N LYS A 168 -18.26 10.21 -1.73
CA LYS A 168 -18.49 9.97 -0.30
C LYS A 168 -17.80 8.72 0.21
N PHE A 169 -17.90 7.60 -0.51
CA PHE A 169 -17.17 6.37 -0.15
C PHE A 169 -15.66 6.54 -0.23
N GLU A 170 -15.18 7.29 -1.20
CA GLU A 170 -13.76 7.53 -1.41
C GLU A 170 -13.14 8.33 -0.26
N TYR A 171 -13.82 9.37 0.23
CA TYR A 171 -13.25 10.32 1.18
C TYR A 171 -13.92 10.35 2.57
N ASP A 172 -15.18 10.03 2.68
CA ASP A 172 -15.95 10.39 3.87
C ASP A 172 -16.48 9.20 4.68
N ILE A 173 -16.68 8.03 4.06
CA ILE A 173 -17.32 6.89 4.73
C ILE A 173 -16.26 5.87 5.16
N PRO A 174 -16.09 5.61 6.47
CA PRO A 174 -15.27 4.51 6.94
C PRO A 174 -15.97 3.18 6.68
N TYR A 175 -15.32 2.32 5.91
CA TYR A 175 -15.86 1.01 5.55
C TYR A 175 -14.75 -0.04 5.45
N GLN A 176 -15.04 -1.27 5.85
CA GLN A 176 -14.15 -2.40 5.69
C GLN A 176 -14.94 -3.61 5.19
N GLU A 177 -14.41 -4.28 4.19
CA GLU A 177 -14.99 -5.48 3.61
C GLU A 177 -13.98 -6.64 3.65
N TRP A 178 -14.48 -7.80 4.00
CA TRP A 178 -13.70 -9.04 4.03
C TRP A 178 -14.04 -9.88 2.82
N GLN A 179 -13.02 -10.35 2.12
CA GLN A 179 -13.20 -11.20 0.95
C GLN A 179 -12.33 -12.45 1.07
N VAL A 180 -12.93 -13.59 0.82
CA VAL A 180 -12.19 -14.85 0.64
C VAL A 180 -11.98 -15.05 -0.86
N ASN A 181 -10.76 -14.86 -1.31
CA ASN A 181 -10.39 -15.05 -2.71
C ASN A 181 -9.57 -16.33 -2.83
N GLU A 182 -9.86 -17.13 -3.85
CA GLU A 182 -8.95 -18.18 -4.28
C GLU A 182 -7.86 -17.52 -5.14
N MET A 183 -6.68 -17.35 -4.57
CA MET A 183 -5.52 -16.93 -5.34
C MET A 183 -4.68 -18.14 -5.69
N THR A 184 -4.49 -18.38 -6.97
CA THR A 184 -3.40 -19.21 -7.45
C THR A 184 -2.10 -18.42 -7.29
N GLN A 185 -1.53 -18.46 -6.10
CA GLN A 185 -0.15 -18.03 -5.93
C GLN A 185 0.70 -19.29 -5.95
N THR A 186 1.42 -19.53 -7.02
CA THR A 186 2.66 -20.30 -6.90
C THR A 186 3.41 -20.32 -8.21
N ALA A 187 4.75 -20.33 -8.13
CA ALA A 187 5.62 -20.86 -9.19
C ALA A 187 5.26 -22.32 -9.56
N GLU A 188 4.59 -23.05 -8.69
CA GLU A 188 4.06 -24.39 -8.91
C GLU A 188 2.55 -24.31 -9.20
N LYS A 189 2.18 -24.63 -10.41
CA LYS A 189 0.85 -24.46 -11.03
C LYS A 189 -0.33 -25.17 -10.35
N ASN A 190 -0.18 -25.78 -9.18
CA ASN A 190 -1.18 -26.72 -8.61
C ASN A 190 -1.61 -26.45 -7.17
N ALA A 191 -1.18 -25.39 -6.51
CA ALA A 191 -1.65 -25.09 -5.17
C ALA A 191 -2.55 -23.83 -5.18
N SER A 192 -3.86 -24.02 -5.07
CA SER A 192 -4.78 -22.94 -4.76
C SER A 192 -4.66 -22.60 -3.27
N VAL A 193 -4.12 -21.46 -2.96
CA VAL A 193 -4.14 -20.92 -1.60
C VAL A 193 -5.36 -20.02 -1.49
N ARG A 194 -6.24 -20.29 -0.53
CA ARG A 194 -7.31 -19.35 -0.17
C ARG A 194 -6.67 -18.20 0.57
N VAL A 195 -6.67 -17.03 -0.04
CA VAL A 195 -6.22 -15.80 0.61
C VAL A 195 -7.45 -14.98 0.94
N THR A 196 -7.60 -14.70 2.22
CA THR A 196 -8.58 -13.73 2.66
C THR A 196 -7.98 -12.34 2.46
N SER A 197 -8.69 -11.46 1.77
CA SER A 197 -8.30 -10.07 1.64
C SER A 197 -9.29 -9.18 2.39
N ALA A 198 -8.77 -8.15 3.04
CA ALA A 198 -9.58 -7.13 3.69
C ALA A 198 -9.44 -5.82 2.90
N HIS A 199 -10.54 -5.38 2.33
CA HIS A 199 -10.59 -4.10 1.62
C HIS A 199 -11.18 -3.05 2.55
N THR A 200 -10.57 -1.88 2.59
CA THR A 200 -10.97 -0.81 3.49
C THR A 200 -11.06 0.49 2.73
N SER A 201 -11.97 1.37 3.15
CA SER A 201 -12.01 2.72 2.59
C SER A 201 -10.81 3.54 3.06
N MET A 202 -10.42 4.52 2.28
CA MET A 202 -9.38 5.48 2.65
C MET A 202 -9.71 6.17 3.98
N LYS A 203 -10.98 6.56 4.19
CA LYS A 203 -11.43 7.19 5.44
C LYS A 203 -11.22 6.29 6.67
N ALA A 204 -11.47 4.99 6.56
CA ALA A 204 -11.22 4.07 7.67
C ALA A 204 -9.73 4.02 8.05
N VAL A 205 -8.83 4.01 7.06
CA VAL A 205 -7.38 4.05 7.32
C VAL A 205 -6.98 5.38 7.93
N GLN A 206 -7.51 6.50 7.46
CA GLN A 206 -7.27 7.82 8.04
C GLN A 206 -7.66 7.86 9.53
N LEU A 207 -8.86 7.39 9.88
CA LEU A 207 -9.31 7.35 11.27
C LEU A 207 -8.41 6.46 12.16
N LEU A 208 -7.95 5.33 11.65
CA LEU A 208 -7.00 4.48 12.36
C LEU A 208 -5.63 5.17 12.55
N MET A 209 -5.14 5.90 11.54
CA MET A 209 -3.92 6.70 11.66
C MET A 209 -4.09 7.84 12.68
N GLU A 210 -5.17 8.60 12.59
CA GLU A 210 -5.51 9.69 13.50
C GLU A 210 -5.62 9.20 14.96
N SER A 211 -6.25 8.03 15.18
CA SER A 211 -6.36 7.44 16.52
C SER A 211 -5.00 7.08 17.14
N ASN A 212 -3.98 6.93 16.30
CA ASN A 212 -2.60 6.69 16.70
C ASN A 212 -1.72 7.96 16.66
N GLY A 213 -2.33 9.15 16.51
CA GLY A 213 -1.61 10.43 16.55
C GLY A 213 -0.91 10.80 15.25
N PHE A 214 -1.48 10.42 14.11
CA PHE A 214 -0.99 10.78 12.79
C PHE A 214 -2.01 11.65 12.06
N VAL A 215 -1.51 12.56 11.24
CA VAL A 215 -2.30 13.26 10.23
C VAL A 215 -2.02 12.65 8.86
N SER A 216 -3.05 12.58 8.03
CA SER A 216 -2.96 11.96 6.71
C SER A 216 -3.17 13.00 5.62
N SER A 217 -2.36 12.94 4.55
CA SER A 217 -2.52 13.71 3.32
C SER A 217 -2.96 12.81 2.18
N THR A 218 -3.84 13.32 1.32
CA THR A 218 -4.30 12.70 0.07
C THR A 218 -3.67 13.32 -1.16
N GLU A 219 -2.74 14.26 -1.01
CA GLU A 219 -2.17 15.00 -2.14
C GLU A 219 -1.56 14.11 -3.22
N SER A 220 -0.83 13.07 -2.81
CA SER A 220 -0.25 12.11 -3.76
C SER A 220 -1.33 11.26 -4.42
N TYR A 221 -2.40 10.90 -3.72
CA TYR A 221 -3.54 10.21 -4.30
C TYR A 221 -4.22 11.07 -5.37
N ASP A 222 -4.50 12.34 -5.05
CA ASP A 222 -5.11 13.29 -5.98
C ASP A 222 -4.21 13.57 -7.18
N TYR A 223 -2.89 13.62 -6.98
CA TYR A 223 -1.91 13.71 -8.06
C TYR A 223 -1.98 12.49 -8.98
N PHE A 224 -1.91 11.28 -8.43
CA PHE A 224 -1.96 10.05 -9.24
C PHE A 224 -3.27 9.91 -10.01
N LYS A 225 -4.40 10.32 -9.45
CA LYS A 225 -5.68 10.37 -10.18
C LYS A 225 -5.62 11.25 -11.43
N LYS A 226 -4.83 12.33 -11.41
CA LYS A 226 -4.71 13.27 -12.55
C LYS A 226 -3.72 12.80 -13.60
N VAL A 227 -2.56 12.29 -13.17
CA VAL A 227 -1.43 12.00 -14.08
C VAL A 227 -1.39 10.57 -14.55
N MET A 228 -2.18 9.73 -13.95
CA MET A 228 -2.24 8.31 -14.22
C MET A 228 -3.66 7.90 -14.62
N PRO A 229 -4.23 8.49 -15.68
CA PRO A 229 -5.51 8.04 -16.21
C PRO A 229 -5.34 6.62 -16.76
N GLU A 230 -6.36 5.80 -16.63
CA GLU A 230 -6.67 4.53 -17.27
C GLU A 230 -5.56 3.48 -17.49
N ASP A 231 -4.33 3.89 -17.82
CA ASP A 231 -3.23 3.01 -18.24
C ASP A 231 -2.49 2.31 -17.10
N ILE A 232 -2.70 2.67 -15.84
CA ILE A 232 -1.78 2.28 -14.78
C ILE A 232 -2.23 1.07 -13.97
N GLY A 233 -3.33 0.43 -14.31
CA GLY A 233 -3.82 -0.68 -13.50
C GLY A 233 -4.24 -0.28 -12.07
N MET A 234 -4.02 0.97 -11.68
CA MET A 234 -4.61 1.55 -10.47
C MET A 234 -6.09 1.85 -10.66
N PHE A 235 -6.49 2.22 -11.89
CA PHE A 235 -7.85 2.58 -12.26
C PHE A 235 -8.18 1.94 -13.62
N ARG A 236 -8.38 0.64 -13.67
CA ARG A 236 -8.88 0.02 -14.89
C ARG A 236 -10.37 0.29 -15.01
N GLU A 237 -10.80 0.85 -16.13
CA GLU A 237 -12.22 1.04 -16.45
C GLU A 237 -13.06 -0.24 -16.30
N ARG A 238 -12.47 -1.40 -16.62
CA ARG A 238 -13.14 -2.70 -16.51
C ARG A 238 -13.27 -3.25 -15.09
N ASP A 239 -12.29 -2.97 -14.23
CA ASP A 239 -12.25 -3.59 -12.90
C ASP A 239 -12.53 -2.56 -11.80
N LYS A 240 -12.66 -1.27 -12.11
CA LYS A 240 -12.91 -0.13 -11.20
C LYS A 240 -12.23 -0.29 -9.82
N VAL A 241 -11.04 -0.94 -9.83
CA VAL A 241 -10.26 -1.21 -8.61
C VAL A 241 -9.54 0.06 -8.23
N GLY A 242 -10.19 0.89 -7.46
CA GLY A 242 -9.56 2.07 -6.89
C GLY A 242 -8.53 1.66 -5.84
N PHE A 243 -7.27 2.00 -6.09
CA PHE A 243 -6.29 2.08 -5.02
C PHE A 243 -6.30 3.52 -4.49
N PHE A 244 -6.17 3.66 -3.20
CA PHE A 244 -5.87 4.94 -2.59
C PHE A 244 -4.42 4.95 -2.07
N VAL A 245 -3.89 6.13 -1.85
CA VAL A 245 -2.57 6.36 -1.25
C VAL A 245 -2.71 7.42 -0.18
N LEU A 246 -2.14 7.15 0.99
CA LEU A 246 -2.04 8.09 2.08
C LEU A 246 -0.58 8.29 2.48
N GLU A 247 -0.22 9.54 2.68
CA GLU A 247 1.02 9.94 3.33
C GLU A 247 0.68 10.41 4.74
N CYS A 248 1.14 9.68 5.73
CA CYS A 248 0.78 9.91 7.13
C CYS A 248 2.02 10.36 7.89
N THR A 249 1.89 11.42 8.69
CA THR A 249 2.98 11.96 9.50
C THR A 249 2.52 12.08 10.94
N ARG A 250 3.38 11.73 11.87
CA ARG A 250 3.10 11.87 13.30
C ARG A 250 2.90 13.36 13.63
N ASP A 251 1.80 13.63 14.31
CA ASP A 251 1.48 14.94 14.82
C ASP A 251 1.00 14.83 16.27
N SER A 252 1.81 15.32 17.19
CA SER A 252 1.47 15.33 18.62
C SER A 252 0.26 16.21 18.96
N SER A 253 -0.11 17.11 18.06
CA SER A 253 -1.31 17.96 18.19
C SER A 253 -2.58 17.32 17.61
N ALA A 254 -2.45 16.20 16.90
CA ALA A 254 -3.58 15.50 16.31
C ALA A 254 -4.60 15.14 17.40
N LYS A 255 -5.81 15.62 17.22
CA LYS A 255 -6.91 15.23 18.11
C LYS A 255 -7.26 13.79 17.83
N LYS A 256 -7.23 12.94 18.87
CA LYS A 256 -7.74 11.57 18.74
C LYS A 256 -9.20 11.65 18.34
N PRO A 257 -9.60 11.08 17.19
CA PRO A 257 -10.99 11.08 16.79
C PRO A 257 -11.83 10.37 17.85
N ASN A 258 -12.98 10.92 18.16
CA ASN A 258 -13.97 10.18 18.93
C ASN A 258 -14.72 9.27 17.95
N LEU A 259 -14.10 8.14 17.63
CA LEU A 259 -14.62 7.17 16.64
C LEU A 259 -16.10 6.83 16.87
N PHE A 260 -16.56 6.85 18.12
CA PHE A 260 -17.94 6.55 18.45
C PHE A 260 -18.90 7.67 18.04
N ASN A 261 -18.52 8.92 18.21
CA ASN A 261 -19.38 10.05 17.85
C ASN A 261 -19.42 10.34 16.35
N GLU A 262 -18.33 10.08 15.64
CA GLU A 262 -18.28 10.28 14.18
C GLU A 262 -19.08 9.21 13.44
N MET A 263 -19.11 7.97 13.94
CA MET A 263 -19.92 6.89 13.36
C MET A 263 -21.44 7.05 13.63
N VAL A 264 -21.83 7.76 14.69
CA VAL A 264 -23.24 7.86 15.11
C VAL A 264 -23.92 9.12 14.58
N ASN A 265 -23.18 10.15 14.21
CA ASN A 265 -23.73 11.46 13.87
C ASN A 265 -24.00 11.72 12.39
N GLU A 266 -23.93 10.72 11.51
CA GLU A 266 -24.44 10.83 10.14
C GLU A 266 -25.64 9.89 9.88
N PRO A 267 -26.79 10.11 10.55
CA PRO A 267 -27.97 9.26 10.38
C PRO A 267 -28.65 9.40 9.01
N GLU A 268 -28.36 10.44 8.25
CA GLU A 268 -29.05 10.71 6.97
C GLU A 268 -28.65 9.75 5.85
N VAL A 269 -27.42 9.23 5.87
CA VAL A 269 -26.93 8.33 4.81
C VAL A 269 -27.56 6.93 4.89
N TRP A 270 -27.96 6.50 6.10
CA TRP A 270 -28.51 5.17 6.33
C TRP A 270 -30.03 5.08 6.13
N ASN A 271 -30.73 6.20 6.06
CA ASN A 271 -32.19 6.23 5.96
C ASN A 271 -32.71 6.27 4.51
N GLU A 272 -31.89 6.56 3.50
CA GLU A 272 -32.42 6.75 2.15
C GLU A 272 -32.51 5.50 1.30
N LYS A 273 -31.83 4.42 1.62
CA LYS A 273 -32.08 3.12 0.97
C LYS A 273 -31.72 1.98 1.92
N ARG A 274 -32.69 1.36 2.58
CA ARG A 274 -32.54 -0.03 3.00
C ARG A 274 -32.26 -0.83 1.73
N ILE A 275 -31.04 -1.33 1.60
CA ILE A 275 -30.72 -2.35 0.60
C ILE A 275 -31.52 -3.57 1.02
N ASP A 276 -32.53 -3.92 0.25
CA ASP A 276 -33.28 -5.13 0.45
C ASP A 276 -32.38 -6.30 0.06
N TRP A 277 -32.01 -7.08 1.07
CA TRP A 277 -31.17 -8.26 0.94
C TRP A 277 -31.99 -9.55 0.74
N SER A 278 -33.30 -9.45 0.41
CA SER A 278 -34.14 -10.60 0.12
C SER A 278 -33.86 -11.24 -1.25
#